data_44efa2beb8eefe92da33d0cef58b0f1b
#
_entry.id   44efa2beb8eefe92da33d0cef58b0f1b
#
_cell.length_a   1.000
_cell.length_b   1.000
_cell.length_c   1.000
_cell.angle_alpha   90.00
_cell.angle_beta   90.00
_cell.angle_gamma   90.00
#
_symmetry.space_group_name_H-M   'P 1'
#
loop_
_entity.id
_entity.type
_entity.pdbx_description
1 polymer ?
#
loop_
_entity_poly.entity_id
_entity_poly.type
_entity_poly.pdbx_seq_one_letter_code
_entity_poly.pdbx_strand_id
1 'polypeptide(L)'
;MIMVQSTFQLNSDSKESVMNLMKKMVRLCRKEHGCVSYEYYEGITDSCQIILLQEWENADCLQEHYRTEHMADFLEKLNDYLASPVTTRSYVSQESKLSAPTINEKRKPQQTIH
;
A
#
# COMPACT_ATOMS: atom_id res chain seq x y z
N MET A 1 -13.24 6.58 -3.89
CA MET A 1 -12.26 5.66 -3.31
C MET A 1 -10.91 6.32 -3.22
N ILE A 2 -10.20 6.07 -2.15
CA ILE A 2 -8.88 6.64 -1.93
C ILE A 2 -7.84 5.53 -1.99
N MET A 3 -6.82 5.70 -2.80
CA MET A 3 -5.68 4.78 -2.85
C MET A 3 -4.46 5.45 -2.24
N VAL A 4 -3.75 4.72 -1.38
CA VAL A 4 -2.55 5.24 -0.74
C VAL A 4 -1.40 4.28 -1.07
N GLN A 5 -0.29 4.84 -1.51
CA GLN A 5 0.93 4.08 -1.79
C GLN A 5 2.03 4.58 -0.88
N SER A 6 2.62 3.68 -0.11
CA SER A 6 3.76 4.01 0.75
C SER A 6 4.96 3.18 0.34
N THR A 7 6.13 3.80 0.28
CA THR A 7 7.36 3.13 -0.06
C THR A 7 8.28 3.12 1.15
N PHE A 8 8.74 1.93 1.52
CA PHE A 8 9.60 1.71 2.67
C PHE A 8 10.93 1.17 2.18
N GLN A 9 12.02 1.77 2.65
CA GLN A 9 13.36 1.25 2.39
C GLN A 9 13.87 0.71 3.72
N LEU A 10 13.99 -0.59 3.82
CA LEU A 10 14.34 -1.26 5.08
C LEU A 10 15.85 -1.45 5.21
N ASN A 11 16.31 -1.52 6.45
CA ASN A 11 17.65 -2.00 6.73
C ASN A 11 17.66 -3.51 6.48
N SER A 12 18.67 -4.01 5.79
CA SER A 12 18.67 -5.41 5.38
C SER A 12 18.67 -6.39 6.56
N ASP A 13 19.32 -6.02 7.65
CA ASP A 13 19.40 -6.89 8.82
C ASP A 13 18.12 -6.86 9.67
N SER A 14 17.18 -5.96 9.38
CA SER A 14 15.92 -5.82 10.11
C SER A 14 14.72 -6.34 9.32
N LYS A 15 14.96 -6.82 8.11
CA LYS A 15 13.86 -7.13 7.19
C LYS A 15 12.87 -8.14 7.77
N GLU A 16 13.36 -9.20 8.39
CA GLU A 16 12.48 -10.24 8.92
C GLU A 16 11.57 -9.68 10.03
N SER A 17 12.14 -8.88 10.92
CA SER A 17 11.35 -8.27 11.99
C SER A 17 10.24 -7.38 11.44
N VAL A 18 10.59 -6.57 10.43
CA VAL A 18 9.62 -5.68 9.81
C VAL A 18 8.54 -6.46 9.07
N MET A 19 8.94 -7.54 8.38
CA MET A 19 7.97 -8.36 7.67
C MET A 19 6.93 -8.93 8.62
N ASN A 20 7.34 -9.32 9.83
CA ASN A 20 6.40 -9.83 10.82
C ASN A 20 5.43 -8.74 11.28
N LEU A 21 5.93 -7.52 11.46
CA LEU A 21 5.07 -6.39 11.80
C LEU A 21 4.08 -6.10 10.67
N MET A 22 4.55 -6.16 9.44
CA MET A 22 3.70 -5.89 8.28
C MET A 22 2.61 -6.94 8.12
N LYS A 23 2.94 -8.21 8.34
CA LYS A 23 1.94 -9.27 8.28
C LYS A 23 0.84 -9.06 9.32
N LYS A 24 1.22 -8.60 10.51
CA LYS A 24 0.24 -8.29 11.54
C LYS A 24 -0.66 -7.15 11.10
N MET A 25 -0.07 -6.11 10.49
CA MET A 25 -0.84 -4.97 10.01
C MET A 25 -1.84 -5.38 8.94
N VAL A 26 -1.45 -6.28 8.03
CA VAL A 26 -2.38 -6.76 7.01
C VAL A 26 -3.61 -7.39 7.67
N ARG A 27 -3.38 -8.24 8.68
CA ARG A 27 -4.51 -8.91 9.37
C ARG A 27 -5.43 -7.91 10.06
N LEU A 28 -4.86 -6.94 10.74
CA LEU A 28 -5.64 -5.97 11.50
C LEU A 28 -6.33 -4.95 10.60
N CYS A 29 -5.61 -4.43 9.61
CA CYS A 29 -6.15 -3.37 8.78
C CYS A 29 -7.26 -3.84 7.85
N ARG A 30 -7.16 -5.08 7.38
CA ARG A 30 -8.21 -5.62 6.50
C ARG A 30 -9.56 -5.75 7.21
N LYS A 31 -9.57 -5.74 8.53
CA LYS A 31 -10.83 -5.81 9.31
C LYS A 31 -11.41 -4.45 9.59
N GLU A 32 -10.70 -3.39 9.27
CA GLU A 32 -11.18 -2.04 9.55
C GLU A 32 -12.30 -1.66 8.60
N HIS A 33 -13.21 -0.84 9.11
CA HIS A 33 -14.33 -0.37 8.32
C HIS A 33 -13.84 0.40 7.09
N GLY A 34 -14.35 0.05 5.93
CA GLY A 34 -14.03 0.75 4.69
C GLY A 34 -12.72 0.35 4.05
N CYS A 35 -12.02 -0.62 4.60
CA CYS A 35 -10.79 -1.10 3.96
C CYS A 35 -11.16 -1.97 2.76
N VAL A 36 -10.79 -1.49 1.57
CA VAL A 36 -11.06 -2.22 0.33
C VAL A 36 -9.93 -3.18 0.02
N SER A 37 -8.69 -2.74 0.22
CA SER A 37 -7.52 -3.58 0.02
C SER A 37 -6.37 -3.07 0.87
N TYR A 38 -5.48 -3.97 1.26
CA TYR A 38 -4.31 -3.64 2.07
C TYR A 38 -3.28 -4.74 1.87
N GLU A 39 -2.18 -4.43 1.17
CA GLU A 39 -1.16 -5.43 0.87
C GLU A 39 0.21 -4.80 0.69
N TYR A 40 1.23 -5.52 1.11
CA TYR A 40 2.62 -5.14 0.92
C TYR A 40 3.23 -5.92 -0.23
N TYR A 41 4.13 -5.30 -0.96
CA TYR A 41 4.81 -5.89 -2.09
C TYR A 41 6.31 -5.65 -1.98
N GLU A 42 7.07 -6.64 -2.36
CA GLU A 42 8.52 -6.57 -2.30
C GLU A 42 9.08 -6.27 -3.69
N GLY A 43 10.08 -5.41 -3.75
CA GLY A 43 10.71 -5.09 -5.03
C GLY A 43 11.46 -6.28 -5.60
N ILE A 44 11.31 -6.50 -6.88
CA ILE A 44 12.02 -7.60 -7.56
C ILE A 44 13.51 -7.35 -7.60
N THR A 45 13.90 -6.10 -7.81
CA THR A 45 15.33 -5.75 -7.93
C THR A 45 15.94 -5.29 -6.62
N ASP A 46 15.11 -5.06 -5.59
CA ASP A 46 15.58 -4.63 -4.28
C ASP A 46 14.63 -5.19 -3.23
N SER A 47 15.03 -6.29 -2.60
CA SER A 47 14.17 -6.97 -1.64
C SER A 47 13.98 -6.20 -0.34
N CYS A 48 14.73 -5.13 -0.13
CA CYS A 48 14.55 -4.25 1.03
C CYS A 48 13.61 -3.09 0.72
N GLN A 49 13.18 -2.95 -0.51
CA GLN A 49 12.17 -1.98 -0.87
C GLN A 49 10.80 -2.63 -0.81
N ILE A 50 9.95 -2.10 0.06
CA ILE A 50 8.60 -2.64 0.25
C ILE A 50 7.61 -1.54 -0.11
N ILE A 51 6.59 -1.90 -0.87
CA ILE A 51 5.52 -0.99 -1.24
C ILE A 51 4.24 -1.45 -0.58
N LEU A 52 3.57 -0.54 0.11
CA LEU A 52 2.23 -0.79 0.64
C LEU A 52 1.23 -0.13 -0.30
N LEU A 53 0.29 -0.92 -0.78
CA LEU A 53 -0.86 -0.39 -1.51
C LEU A 53 -2.09 -0.63 -0.66
N GLN A 54 -2.85 0.42 -0.42
CA GLN A 54 -4.08 0.31 0.35
C GLN A 54 -5.16 1.15 -0.32
N GLU A 55 -6.38 0.66 -0.25
CA GLU A 55 -7.54 1.37 -0.78
C GLU A 55 -8.61 1.45 0.28
N TRP A 56 -9.26 2.60 0.38
CA TRP A 56 -10.29 2.89 1.36
C TRP A 56 -11.51 3.44 0.65
N GLU A 57 -12.69 3.11 1.16
CA GLU A 57 -13.93 3.54 0.53
C GLU A 57 -14.03 5.07 0.42
N ASN A 58 -13.55 5.76 1.43
CA ASN A 58 -13.59 7.22 1.44
C ASN A 58 -12.55 7.77 2.42
N ALA A 59 -12.45 9.09 2.45
CA ALA A 59 -11.45 9.76 3.29
C ALA A 59 -11.68 9.56 4.78
N ASP A 60 -12.93 9.47 5.20
CA ASP A 60 -13.23 9.27 6.62
C ASP A 60 -12.71 7.92 7.12
N CYS A 61 -12.87 6.88 6.32
CA CYS A 61 -12.37 5.56 6.67
C CYS A 61 -10.86 5.55 6.77
N LEU A 62 -10.19 6.25 5.87
CA LEU A 62 -8.73 6.38 5.92
C LEU A 62 -8.30 7.12 7.18
N GLN A 63 -8.99 8.19 7.55
CA GLN A 63 -8.66 8.95 8.75
C GLN A 63 -8.83 8.10 10.00
N GLU A 64 -9.88 7.28 10.06
CA GLU A 64 -10.09 6.38 11.18
C GLU A 64 -8.95 5.36 11.27
N HIS A 65 -8.48 4.87 10.12
CA HIS A 65 -7.34 3.97 10.07
C HIS A 65 -6.11 4.60 10.71
N TYR A 66 -5.82 5.85 10.40
CA TYR A 66 -4.65 6.54 10.95
C TYR A 66 -4.75 6.77 12.46
N ARG A 67 -5.95 6.67 13.03
CA ARG A 67 -6.15 6.87 14.47
C ARG A 67 -6.15 5.58 15.27
N THR A 68 -5.97 4.44 14.61
CA THR A 68 -6.00 3.17 15.32
C THR A 68 -4.76 2.98 16.18
N GLU A 69 -4.92 2.20 17.25
CA GLU A 69 -3.82 1.89 18.14
C GLU A 69 -2.75 1.07 17.42
N HIS A 70 -3.16 0.12 16.59
CA HIS A 70 -2.19 -0.70 15.87
C HIS A 70 -1.37 0.12 14.87
N MET A 71 -1.94 1.19 14.32
CA MET A 71 -1.19 2.08 13.44
C MET A 71 -0.12 2.83 14.21
N ALA A 72 -0.47 3.34 15.39
CA ALA A 72 0.49 4.04 16.25
C ALA A 72 1.62 3.11 16.68
N ASP A 73 1.29 1.90 17.09
CA ASP A 73 2.28 0.90 17.49
C ASP A 73 3.22 0.56 16.35
N PHE A 74 2.66 0.36 15.16
CA PHE A 74 3.44 0.02 14.00
C PHE A 74 4.45 1.12 13.67
N LEU A 75 4.00 2.37 13.64
CA LEU A 75 4.88 3.49 13.31
C LEU A 75 6.00 3.65 14.33
N GLU A 76 5.69 3.43 15.61
CA GLU A 76 6.69 3.54 16.66
C GLU A 76 7.78 2.48 16.48
N LYS A 77 7.38 1.23 16.23
CA LYS A 77 8.33 0.14 16.05
C LYS A 77 9.11 0.24 14.75
N LEU A 78 8.47 0.80 13.73
CA LEU A 78 9.06 0.87 12.39
C LEU A 78 10.26 1.80 12.34
N ASN A 79 10.27 2.85 13.14
CA ASN A 79 11.31 3.88 13.08
C ASN A 79 12.73 3.32 13.14
N ASP A 80 12.95 2.28 13.92
CA ASP A 80 14.30 1.73 14.11
C ASP A 80 14.77 0.87 12.94
N TYR A 81 13.89 0.57 12.01
CA TYR A 81 14.16 -0.39 10.95
C TYR A 81 14.26 0.21 9.56
N LEU A 82 14.06 1.52 9.45
CA LEU A 82 14.07 2.18 8.15
C LEU A 82 15.47 2.69 7.80
N ALA A 83 15.86 2.50 6.55
CA ALA A 83 17.09 3.07 6.03
C ALA A 83 16.88 4.52 5.58
N SER A 84 15.64 4.89 5.29
CA SER A 84 15.29 6.24 4.88
C SER A 84 13.82 6.50 5.23
N PRO A 85 13.37 7.77 5.23
CA PRO A 85 11.98 8.09 5.56
C PRO A 85 11.00 7.45 4.59
N VAL A 86 9.80 7.12 5.10
CA VAL A 86 8.74 6.57 4.29
C VAL A 86 8.19 7.66 3.37
N THR A 87 8.00 7.30 2.11
CA THR A 87 7.36 8.20 1.15
C THR A 87 5.93 7.72 0.93
N THR A 88 4.97 8.62 1.06
CA THR A 88 3.55 8.27 0.90
C THR A 88 2.89 9.18 -0.11
N ARG A 89 2.09 8.57 -0.99
CA ARG A 89 1.31 9.30 -1.99
C ARG A 89 -0.13 8.82 -1.92
N SER A 90 -1.07 9.75 -2.01
CA SER A 90 -2.48 9.44 -1.99
C SER A 90 -3.14 9.86 -3.28
N TYR A 91 -4.07 9.05 -3.75
CA TYR A 91 -4.78 9.30 -4.99
C TYR A 91 -6.27 9.07 -4.79
N VAL A 92 -7.09 9.89 -5.42
CA VAL A 92 -8.50 9.59 -5.54
C VAL A 92 -8.64 8.68 -6.74
N SER A 93 -8.98 7.43 -6.51
CA SER A 93 -9.07 6.48 -7.59
C SER A 93 -10.46 6.53 -8.20
N GLN A 94 -10.50 6.31 -9.51
CA GLN A 94 -11.74 6.27 -10.24
C GLN A 94 -11.79 4.94 -10.95
N GLU A 95 -12.72 4.10 -10.52
CA GLU A 95 -12.84 2.79 -11.10
C GLU A 95 -13.55 2.88 -12.42
N SER A 96 -12.96 2.35 -13.46
CA SER A 96 -13.55 2.32 -14.77
C SER A 96 -13.77 0.87 -15.17
N LYS A 97 -15.04 0.50 -15.32
CA LYS A 97 -15.36 -0.85 -15.74
C LYS A 97 -15.51 -0.87 -17.22
N LEU A 98 -14.41 -1.13 -17.88
CA LEU A 98 -14.43 -1.32 -19.30
C LEU A 98 -14.89 -2.75 -19.56
N SER A 99 -15.77 -2.90 -20.50
CA SER A 99 -16.10 -4.25 -20.92
C SER A 99 -14.85 -4.88 -21.45
N ALA A 100 -14.82 -6.20 -21.44
CA ALA A 100 -13.69 -6.93 -21.94
C ALA A 100 -13.29 -6.33 -23.25
N PRO A 101 -12.04 -5.93 -23.38
CA PRO A 101 -11.63 -5.27 -24.57
C PRO A 101 -11.82 -6.19 -25.73
N THR A 102 -12.37 -5.63 -26.73
CA THR A 102 -12.32 -6.33 -27.97
C THR A 102 -10.89 -6.34 -28.34
N ILE A 103 -10.44 -7.46 -28.69
CA ILE A 103 -9.04 -7.62 -28.92
C ILE A 103 -8.51 -6.73 -29.97
N ASN A 104 -9.32 -6.35 -30.87
CA ASN A 104 -8.86 -5.50 -31.93
C ASN A 104 -8.63 -4.13 -31.49
N GLU A 105 -8.72 -3.90 -30.33
CA GLU A 105 -8.28 -2.65 -29.97
C GLU A 105 -6.88 -2.61 -29.90
N LYS A 106 -6.40 -2.91 -30.25
CA LYS A 106 -5.42 -2.91 -30.00
C LYS A 106 -4.75 -2.10 -29.81
N ARG A 107 -4.46 -2.03 -29.84
CA ARG A 107 -3.98 -1.54 -29.47
C ARG A 107 -3.42 -0.82 -29.49
N LYS A 108 -3.31 -0.28 -29.52
CA LYS A 108 -2.78 0.52 -29.42
C LYS A 108 -2.07 0.78 -28.43
N PRO A 109 -1.49 0.76 -28.30
CA PRO A 109 -0.89 0.92 -27.29
C PRO A 109 -0.59 1.79 -26.42
N GLN A 110 -0.57 2.13 -26.53
CA GLN A 110 -0.57 2.71 -25.76
C GLN A 110 -0.41 3.35 -24.98
N GLN A 111 -0.52 3.57 -25.01
CA GLN A 111 -0.56 4.19 -24.24
C GLN A 111 -0.36 4.41 -23.30
N THR A 112 -0.12 4.63 -23.22
CA THR A 112 -0.06 4.88 -22.31
C THR A 112 0.06 5.24 -21.42
N ILE A 113 0.11 5.30 -21.20
CA ILE A 113 0.16 5.68 -20.32
C ILE A 113 0.32 5.97 -19.61
N HIS A 114 0.41 6.12 -19.61
CA HIS A 114 0.51 6.50 -18.82
C HIS A 114 0.65 6.69 -18.25
#